data_48fd83a0f8708d0ccab9e3b6d84acbb2
#
_entry.id   48fd83a0f8708d0ccab9e3b6d84acbb2
#
_cell.length_a   1.000
_cell.length_b   1.000
_cell.length_c   1.000
_cell.angle_alpha   90.00
_cell.angle_beta   90.00
_cell.angle_gamma   90.00
#
_symmetry.space_group_name_H-M   'P 1'
#
loop_
_entity.id
_entity.type
_entity.pdbx_description
1 polymer ?
#
loop_
_entity_poly.entity_id
_entity_poly.type
_entity_poly.pdbx_seq_one_letter_code
_entity_poly.pdbx_strand_id
1 'polypeptide(L)'
;KIVMDLVVNHTSDEHAWFEASKNKDDEHADWYWWRPARPGTTPGEPGAEPNQWGSYFGGSAWEYCPERGEYFLHQFSKKQPDLNWENPAVRRAVYDMMNWWLDRGVDGFRMDVITLISKRTDSNGKLPGEYGSELEDLPVGEEGYSNPNPFCADGPRQDEFLAEMRREVFEGREGFLTVGEAPGVTAQRNEHITDPGNGELDMLFLFEH
;
A
#
# COMPACT_ATOMS: atom_id res chain seq x y z
N LYS A 1 -25.36 -13.04 -5.21
CA LYS A 1 -24.35 -12.32 -4.45
C LYS A 1 -23.27 -11.79 -5.40
N ILE A 2 -22.87 -10.52 -5.22
CA ILE A 2 -21.80 -9.87 -5.97
C ILE A 2 -20.69 -9.54 -4.98
N VAL A 3 -19.52 -10.15 -5.17
CA VAL A 3 -18.27 -9.81 -4.47
C VAL A 3 -17.38 -9.12 -5.49
N MET A 4 -17.05 -7.85 -5.25
CA MET A 4 -16.24 -7.04 -6.16
C MET A 4 -14.77 -7.09 -5.79
N ASP A 5 -13.92 -6.94 -6.80
CA ASP A 5 -12.49 -6.73 -6.58
C ASP A 5 -12.24 -5.33 -6.02
N LEU A 6 -11.50 -5.24 -4.93
CA LEU A 6 -11.15 -4.01 -4.25
C LEU A 6 -9.64 -3.84 -4.30
N VAL A 7 -9.18 -2.90 -5.10
CA VAL A 7 -7.76 -2.57 -5.25
C VAL A 7 -7.49 -1.26 -4.53
N VAL A 8 -6.85 -1.33 -3.37
CA VAL A 8 -6.64 -0.17 -2.49
C VAL A 8 -5.21 -0.01 -1.97
N ASN A 9 -4.31 -0.93 -2.32
CA ASN A 9 -2.88 -0.70 -2.10
C ASN A 9 -2.34 0.36 -3.06
N HIS A 10 -2.86 0.41 -4.28
CA HIS A 10 -2.43 1.31 -5.34
C HIS A 10 -3.62 1.75 -6.20
N THR A 11 -3.39 2.72 -7.07
CA THR A 11 -4.36 3.12 -8.11
C THR A 11 -3.70 3.03 -9.48
N SER A 12 -4.46 3.32 -10.55
CA SER A 12 -3.85 3.68 -11.83
C SER A 12 -3.06 4.97 -11.72
N ASP A 13 -1.99 5.10 -12.50
CA ASP A 13 -1.26 6.36 -12.69
C ASP A 13 -2.09 7.44 -13.43
N GLU A 14 -3.21 7.04 -14.03
CA GLU A 14 -4.20 7.92 -14.67
C GLU A 14 -5.36 8.29 -13.71
N HIS A 15 -5.34 7.79 -12.48
CA HIS A 15 -6.37 8.12 -11.50
C HIS A 15 -6.30 9.60 -11.10
N ALA A 16 -7.47 10.24 -10.94
CA ALA A 16 -7.55 11.66 -10.62
C ALA A 16 -6.78 12.04 -9.35
N TRP A 17 -6.73 11.17 -8.34
CA TRP A 17 -5.94 11.39 -7.12
C TRP A 17 -4.44 11.43 -7.40
N PHE A 18 -3.94 10.52 -8.27
CA PHE A 18 -2.54 10.50 -8.62
C PHE A 18 -2.14 11.72 -9.45
N GLU A 19 -2.95 12.07 -10.44
CA GLU A 19 -2.72 13.28 -11.25
C GLU A 19 -2.71 14.54 -10.38
N ALA A 20 -3.66 14.69 -9.45
CA ALA A 20 -3.71 15.81 -8.51
C ALA A 20 -2.48 15.83 -7.58
N SER A 21 -2.02 14.65 -7.12
CA SER A 21 -0.87 14.53 -6.22
C SER A 21 0.46 15.00 -6.82
N LYS A 22 0.56 15.12 -8.13
CA LYS A 22 1.74 15.70 -8.80
C LYS A 22 1.95 17.17 -8.43
N ASN A 23 0.89 17.87 -8.07
CA ASN A 23 0.96 19.23 -7.54
C ASN A 23 1.18 19.19 -6.01
N LYS A 24 2.31 19.71 -5.53
CA LYS A 24 2.67 19.74 -4.11
C LYS A 24 1.77 20.60 -3.23
N ASP A 25 1.03 21.50 -3.83
CA ASP A 25 0.09 22.41 -3.14
C ASP A 25 -1.36 21.88 -3.15
N ASP A 26 -1.60 20.71 -3.77
CA ASP A 26 -2.91 20.06 -3.81
C ASP A 26 -3.19 19.27 -2.51
N GLU A 27 -4.45 19.13 -2.14
CA GLU A 27 -4.86 18.31 -0.97
C GLU A 27 -4.47 16.83 -1.10
N HIS A 28 -4.24 16.34 -2.32
CA HIS A 28 -3.79 14.97 -2.60
C HIS A 28 -2.26 14.82 -2.60
N ALA A 29 -1.50 15.87 -2.34
CA ALA A 29 -0.04 15.87 -2.46
C ALA A 29 0.63 14.70 -1.71
N ASP A 30 0.10 14.30 -0.56
CA ASP A 30 0.64 13.25 0.30
C ASP A 30 -0.19 11.94 0.24
N TRP A 31 -1.05 11.76 -0.78
CA TRP A 31 -1.87 10.57 -0.91
C TRP A 31 -1.14 9.34 -1.44
N TYR A 32 0.07 9.56 -2.02
CA TYR A 32 0.97 8.51 -2.50
C TYR A 32 2.33 8.61 -1.81
N TRP A 33 3.13 7.57 -1.92
CA TRP A 33 4.48 7.55 -1.38
C TRP A 33 5.43 8.30 -2.30
N TRP A 34 5.49 9.63 -2.15
CA TRP A 34 6.41 10.50 -2.84
C TRP A 34 7.69 10.72 -2.05
N ARG A 35 8.85 10.68 -2.70
CA ARG A 35 10.15 10.91 -2.09
C ARG A 35 11.08 11.71 -3.00
N PRO A 36 11.91 12.61 -2.44
CA PRO A 36 12.94 13.30 -3.21
C PRO A 36 14.01 12.30 -3.65
N ALA A 37 14.79 12.68 -4.64
CA ALA A 37 16.01 11.96 -5.01
C ALA A 37 16.99 11.88 -3.84
N ARG A 38 17.80 10.82 -3.82
CA ARG A 38 18.87 10.66 -2.83
C ARG A 38 19.79 11.91 -2.87
N PRO A 39 20.15 12.48 -1.69
CA PRO A 39 21.04 13.65 -1.63
C PRO A 39 22.37 13.39 -2.34
N GLY A 40 22.80 14.38 -3.13
CA GLY A 40 24.06 14.31 -3.88
C GLY A 40 23.97 13.58 -5.21
N THR A 41 22.78 13.16 -5.64
CA THR A 41 22.52 12.56 -6.95
C THR A 41 21.74 13.53 -7.87
N THR A 42 21.67 13.20 -9.15
CA THR A 42 20.86 13.92 -10.13
C THR A 42 19.50 13.23 -10.25
N PRO A 43 18.38 13.90 -9.92
CA PRO A 43 17.05 13.32 -10.04
C PRO A 43 16.77 12.77 -11.45
N GLY A 44 16.21 11.56 -11.52
CA GLY A 44 15.92 10.87 -12.78
C GLY A 44 17.08 10.04 -13.34
N GLU A 45 18.29 10.17 -12.80
CA GLU A 45 19.43 9.35 -13.21
C GLU A 45 19.53 8.07 -12.34
N PRO A 46 20.10 6.99 -12.87
CA PRO A 46 20.31 5.75 -12.12
C PRO A 46 21.08 5.97 -10.81
N GLY A 47 20.60 5.38 -9.72
CA GLY A 47 21.18 5.53 -8.39
C GLY A 47 20.67 6.73 -7.60
N ALA A 48 19.74 7.51 -8.16
CA ALA A 48 19.10 8.62 -7.49
C ALA A 48 17.80 8.23 -6.77
N GLU A 49 17.37 6.99 -6.88
CA GLU A 49 16.19 6.46 -6.21
C GLU A 49 16.31 6.60 -4.68
N PRO A 50 15.19 6.82 -3.97
CA PRO A 50 15.19 7.03 -2.51
C PRO A 50 15.86 5.91 -1.71
N ASN A 51 15.60 4.65 -2.08
CA ASN A 51 16.27 3.45 -1.59
C ASN A 51 16.44 2.43 -2.73
N GLN A 52 16.89 1.22 -2.42
CA GLN A 52 17.18 0.19 -3.43
C GLN A 52 16.06 -0.85 -3.59
N TRP A 53 14.84 -0.53 -3.22
CA TRP A 53 13.74 -1.48 -3.32
C TRP A 53 13.43 -1.89 -4.75
N GLY A 54 13.24 -3.20 -4.94
CA GLY A 54 12.78 -3.78 -6.20
C GLY A 54 11.26 -3.90 -6.26
N SER A 55 10.73 -3.79 -7.48
CA SER A 55 9.32 -4.06 -7.78
C SER A 55 9.06 -5.55 -7.92
N TYR A 56 7.85 -6.02 -7.60
CA TYR A 56 7.43 -7.41 -7.85
C TYR A 56 7.50 -7.80 -9.34
N PHE A 57 7.42 -6.83 -10.23
CA PHE A 57 7.51 -7.06 -11.69
C PHE A 57 8.93 -6.81 -12.24
N GLY A 58 9.92 -6.67 -11.35
CA GLY A 58 11.31 -6.42 -11.70
C GLY A 58 11.67 -4.96 -11.87
N GLY A 59 12.94 -4.64 -11.71
CA GLY A 59 13.45 -3.27 -11.73
C GLY A 59 13.23 -2.54 -10.40
N SER A 60 13.46 -1.22 -10.41
CA SER A 60 13.23 -0.36 -9.25
C SER A 60 11.76 -0.29 -8.88
N ALA A 61 11.46 -0.21 -7.58
CA ALA A 61 10.13 0.13 -7.07
C ALA A 61 9.84 1.64 -7.10
N TRP A 62 10.75 2.44 -7.62
CA TRP A 62 10.65 3.89 -7.71
C TRP A 62 10.67 4.38 -9.14
N GLU A 63 9.72 5.25 -9.50
CA GLU A 63 9.69 5.94 -10.80
C GLU A 63 9.78 7.44 -10.59
N TYR A 64 10.64 8.10 -11.36
CA TYR A 64 10.79 9.55 -11.30
C TYR A 64 9.68 10.27 -12.06
N CYS A 65 9.04 11.22 -11.40
CA CYS A 65 8.05 12.12 -12.01
C CYS A 65 8.66 13.50 -12.24
N PRO A 66 8.99 13.86 -13.50
CA PRO A 66 9.59 15.16 -13.81
C PRO A 66 8.70 16.35 -13.43
N GLU A 67 7.37 16.19 -13.55
CA GLU A 67 6.40 17.26 -13.26
C GLU A 67 6.43 17.63 -11.76
N ARG A 68 6.60 16.64 -10.88
CA ARG A 68 6.70 16.87 -9.45
C ARG A 68 8.14 17.05 -8.95
N GLY A 69 9.13 16.53 -9.71
CA GLY A 69 10.54 16.53 -9.32
C GLY A 69 10.86 15.54 -8.19
N GLU A 70 10.06 14.51 -8.04
CA GLU A 70 10.17 13.47 -7.00
C GLU A 70 9.92 12.10 -7.59
N TYR A 71 10.26 11.06 -6.81
CA TYR A 71 9.96 9.68 -7.11
C TYR A 71 8.67 9.24 -6.42
N PHE A 72 7.86 8.41 -7.06
CA PHE A 72 6.76 7.70 -6.41
C PHE A 72 7.06 6.21 -6.31
N LEU A 73 6.57 5.61 -5.23
CA LEU A 73 6.67 4.17 -4.99
C LEU A 73 5.63 3.41 -5.82
N HIS A 74 6.04 2.30 -6.43
CA HIS A 74 5.18 1.31 -7.07
C HIS A 74 5.71 -0.10 -6.80
N GLN A 75 5.07 -0.84 -5.93
CA GLN A 75 5.49 -2.21 -5.64
C GLN A 75 5.25 -3.17 -6.83
N PHE A 76 4.35 -2.81 -7.74
CA PHE A 76 4.03 -3.56 -8.97
C PHE A 76 4.50 -2.80 -10.21
N SER A 77 3.61 -2.54 -11.16
CA SER A 77 3.94 -1.74 -12.33
C SER A 77 4.08 -0.26 -11.97
N LYS A 78 4.94 0.46 -12.70
CA LYS A 78 5.00 1.93 -12.64
C LYS A 78 3.69 2.63 -12.98
N LYS A 79 2.72 1.89 -13.57
CA LYS A 79 1.34 2.33 -13.76
C LYS A 79 0.43 2.08 -12.55
N GLN A 80 0.98 1.64 -11.43
CA GLN A 80 0.26 1.28 -10.22
C GLN A 80 0.93 1.93 -9.00
N PRO A 81 0.89 3.29 -8.88
CA PRO A 81 1.48 4.00 -7.75
C PRO A 81 0.82 3.61 -6.42
N ASP A 82 1.63 3.36 -5.41
CA ASP A 82 1.19 2.93 -4.08
C ASP A 82 0.57 4.08 -3.28
N LEU A 83 -0.62 3.86 -2.75
CA LEU A 83 -1.30 4.79 -1.85
C LEU A 83 -0.60 4.86 -0.48
N ASN A 84 -0.56 6.05 0.08
CA ASN A 84 -0.02 6.31 1.41
C ASN A 84 -1.10 6.12 2.49
N TRP A 85 -1.24 4.89 2.99
CA TRP A 85 -2.22 4.57 4.04
C TRP A 85 -1.93 5.20 5.40
N GLU A 86 -0.73 5.75 5.62
CA GLU A 86 -0.43 6.57 6.79
C GLU A 86 -1.28 7.85 6.81
N ASN A 87 -1.68 8.35 5.64
CA ASN A 87 -2.53 9.51 5.51
C ASN A 87 -4.01 9.15 5.80
N PRO A 88 -4.64 9.71 6.84
CA PRO A 88 -6.04 9.41 7.17
C PRO A 88 -7.03 9.87 6.10
N ALA A 89 -6.69 10.85 5.25
CA ALA A 89 -7.56 11.26 4.15
C ALA A 89 -7.66 10.18 3.08
N VAL A 90 -6.57 9.45 2.80
CA VAL A 90 -6.58 8.28 1.90
C VAL A 90 -7.52 7.21 2.44
N ARG A 91 -7.37 6.84 3.73
CA ARG A 91 -8.22 5.81 4.35
C ARG A 91 -9.69 6.19 4.28
N ARG A 92 -10.03 7.44 4.62
CA ARG A 92 -11.42 7.93 4.54
C ARG A 92 -11.97 7.84 3.12
N ALA A 93 -11.22 8.28 2.11
CA ALA A 93 -11.67 8.22 0.72
C ALA A 93 -11.88 6.78 0.24
N VAL A 94 -11.04 5.83 0.68
CA VAL A 94 -11.22 4.40 0.43
C VAL A 94 -12.51 3.90 1.08
N TYR A 95 -12.77 4.22 2.36
CA TYR A 95 -13.97 3.79 3.07
C TYR A 95 -15.23 4.40 2.47
N ASP A 96 -15.20 5.65 2.07
CA ASP A 96 -16.33 6.32 1.38
C ASP A 96 -16.65 5.61 0.05
N MET A 97 -15.64 5.23 -0.71
CA MET A 97 -15.80 4.46 -1.96
C MET A 97 -16.38 3.06 -1.68
N MET A 98 -15.90 2.35 -0.65
CA MET A 98 -16.43 1.04 -0.27
C MET A 98 -17.90 1.14 0.15
N ASN A 99 -18.24 2.10 0.99
CA ASN A 99 -19.62 2.36 1.41
C ASN A 99 -20.52 2.68 0.22
N TRP A 100 -20.03 3.50 -0.73
CA TRP A 100 -20.77 3.83 -1.96
C TRP A 100 -21.16 2.58 -2.77
N TRP A 101 -20.28 1.57 -2.84
CA TRP A 101 -20.59 0.31 -3.54
C TRP A 101 -21.55 -0.59 -2.75
N LEU A 102 -21.34 -0.71 -1.44
CA LEU A 102 -22.22 -1.52 -0.56
C LEU A 102 -23.65 -0.96 -0.57
N ASP A 103 -23.81 0.35 -0.54
CA ASP A 103 -25.11 1.02 -0.60
C ASP A 103 -25.84 0.81 -1.95
N ARG A 104 -25.11 0.39 -2.98
CA ARG A 104 -25.63 0.01 -4.31
C ARG A 104 -25.88 -1.49 -4.47
N GLY A 105 -25.71 -2.26 -3.40
CA GLY A 105 -26.06 -3.67 -3.36
C GLY A 105 -24.94 -4.64 -3.69
N VAL A 106 -23.68 -4.19 -3.65
CA VAL A 106 -22.54 -5.11 -3.60
C VAL A 106 -22.56 -5.86 -2.27
N ASP A 107 -22.31 -7.17 -2.31
CA ASP A 107 -22.40 -8.05 -1.14
C ASP A 107 -21.05 -8.25 -0.41
N GLY A 108 -19.97 -7.66 -0.90
CA GLY A 108 -18.66 -7.77 -0.29
C GLY A 108 -17.51 -7.51 -1.25
N PHE A 109 -16.30 -7.74 -0.76
CA PHE A 109 -15.08 -7.44 -1.51
C PHE A 109 -14.07 -8.59 -1.45
N ARG A 110 -13.45 -8.87 -2.60
CA ARG A 110 -12.16 -9.53 -2.68
C ARG A 110 -11.10 -8.41 -2.68
N MET A 111 -10.26 -8.39 -1.68
CA MET A 111 -9.32 -7.30 -1.42
C MET A 111 -7.94 -7.66 -1.96
N ASP A 112 -7.56 -7.02 -3.04
CA ASP A 112 -6.28 -7.21 -3.74
C ASP A 112 -5.12 -6.81 -2.83
N VAL A 113 -4.16 -7.72 -2.65
CA VAL A 113 -2.94 -7.55 -1.86
C VAL A 113 -3.11 -6.72 -0.58
N ILE A 114 -4.21 -6.97 0.13
CA ILE A 114 -4.63 -6.15 1.28
C ILE A 114 -3.61 -6.08 2.41
N THR A 115 -2.70 -7.04 2.48
CA THR A 115 -1.62 -7.07 3.47
C THR A 115 -0.43 -6.18 3.12
N LEU A 116 -0.45 -5.51 1.96
CA LEU A 116 0.62 -4.57 1.55
C LEU A 116 0.32 -3.11 1.88
N ILE A 117 -0.84 -2.79 2.45
CA ILE A 117 -1.26 -1.40 2.72
C ILE A 117 -0.45 -0.73 3.84
N SER A 118 0.06 -1.50 4.81
CA SER A 118 0.89 -1.00 5.91
C SER A 118 2.37 -1.19 5.62
N LYS A 119 3.11 -0.09 5.51
CA LYS A 119 4.55 -0.13 5.29
C LYS A 119 5.29 0.29 6.55
N ARG A 120 6.41 -0.38 6.86
CA ARG A 120 7.24 -0.03 8.01
C ARG A 120 7.97 1.28 7.73
N THR A 121 7.83 2.24 8.65
CA THR A 121 8.60 3.49 8.65
C THR A 121 9.33 3.67 9.97
N ASP A 122 10.35 4.51 9.97
CA ASP A 122 11.00 4.97 11.19
C ASP A 122 10.17 6.07 11.88
N SER A 123 10.70 6.62 12.99
CA SER A 123 10.05 7.69 13.77
C SER A 123 9.83 8.99 12.97
N ASN A 124 10.53 9.17 11.84
CA ASN A 124 10.44 10.33 10.94
C ASN A 124 9.61 10.04 9.69
N GLY A 125 8.96 8.87 9.60
CA GLY A 125 8.15 8.46 8.46
C GLY A 125 8.96 8.03 7.23
N LYS A 126 10.25 7.72 7.40
CA LYS A 126 11.12 7.22 6.33
C LYS A 126 11.05 5.71 6.21
N LEU A 127 11.07 5.23 4.99
CA LEU A 127 11.15 3.81 4.69
C LEU A 127 12.58 3.28 4.93
N PRO A 128 12.76 1.97 5.16
CA PRO A 128 14.08 1.36 5.27
C PRO A 128 14.97 1.68 4.06
N GLY A 129 16.24 1.99 4.33
CA GLY A 129 17.22 2.31 3.29
C GLY A 129 17.12 3.69 2.66
N GLU A 130 16.11 4.51 3.00
CA GLU A 130 16.10 5.92 2.61
C GLU A 130 17.25 6.69 3.29
N TYR A 131 17.75 7.72 2.62
CA TYR A 131 18.80 8.55 3.21
C TYR A 131 18.37 9.16 4.55
N GLY A 132 19.14 8.83 5.60
CA GLY A 132 18.87 9.27 6.97
C GLY A 132 17.70 8.54 7.64
N SER A 133 17.26 7.39 7.11
CA SER A 133 16.39 6.47 7.83
C SER A 133 17.13 5.82 8.99
N GLU A 134 16.43 5.60 10.10
CA GLU A 134 16.91 4.82 11.25
C GLU A 134 16.82 3.30 10.97
N LEU A 135 16.14 2.91 9.91
CA LEU A 135 15.94 1.52 9.51
C LEU A 135 16.87 1.18 8.33
N GLU A 136 17.67 0.14 8.52
CA GLU A 136 18.49 -0.41 7.45
C GLU A 136 17.64 -1.20 6.46
N ASP A 137 18.04 -1.16 5.20
CA ASP A 137 17.47 -2.00 4.14
C ASP A 137 18.08 -3.40 4.18
N LEU A 138 17.42 -4.33 3.50
CA LEU A 138 18.00 -5.65 3.24
C LEU A 138 19.11 -5.53 2.19
N PRO A 139 20.05 -6.48 2.18
CA PRO A 139 21.07 -6.56 1.15
C PRO A 139 20.45 -6.63 -0.25
N VAL A 140 21.09 -5.96 -1.17
CA VAL A 140 20.74 -6.02 -2.60
C VAL A 140 20.94 -7.45 -3.13
N GLY A 141 19.92 -7.97 -3.80
CA GLY A 141 19.97 -9.29 -4.44
C GLY A 141 20.71 -9.28 -5.79
N GLU A 142 20.70 -10.40 -6.47
CA GLU A 142 21.40 -10.60 -7.76
C GLU A 142 20.89 -9.65 -8.87
N GLU A 143 19.63 -9.22 -8.78
CA GLU A 143 19.03 -8.29 -9.75
C GLU A 143 19.37 -6.82 -9.50
N GLY A 144 20.17 -6.52 -8.48
CA GLY A 144 20.58 -5.16 -8.15
C GLY A 144 19.60 -4.39 -7.26
N TYR A 145 18.57 -5.05 -6.71
CA TYR A 145 17.57 -4.45 -5.84
C TYR A 145 17.41 -5.24 -4.53
N SER A 146 16.99 -4.56 -3.47
CA SER A 146 16.59 -5.20 -2.21
C SER A 146 15.12 -5.63 -2.25
N ASN A 147 14.79 -6.69 -1.52
CA ASN A 147 13.42 -7.17 -1.42
C ASN A 147 12.63 -6.35 -0.36
N PRO A 148 11.62 -5.56 -0.74
CA PRO A 148 10.86 -4.74 0.21
C PRO A 148 9.85 -5.56 1.04
N ASN A 149 9.57 -6.80 0.67
CA ASN A 149 8.48 -7.60 1.24
C ASN A 149 8.46 -7.62 2.78
N PRO A 150 9.60 -7.83 3.49
CA PRO A 150 9.61 -7.85 4.96
C PRO A 150 9.24 -6.51 5.62
N PHE A 151 9.20 -5.42 4.85
CA PHE A 151 8.84 -4.09 5.33
C PHE A 151 7.47 -3.61 4.85
N CYS A 152 6.94 -4.26 3.83
CA CYS A 152 5.69 -3.86 3.16
C CYS A 152 4.56 -4.86 3.37
N ALA A 153 4.87 -6.15 3.57
CA ALA A 153 3.85 -7.16 3.81
C ALA A 153 3.56 -7.27 5.31
N ASP A 154 2.28 -7.21 5.67
CA ASP A 154 1.80 -7.30 7.05
C ASP A 154 2.56 -6.33 7.99
N GLY A 155 2.64 -5.08 7.57
CA GLY A 155 3.38 -4.04 8.28
C GLY A 155 2.79 -3.70 9.64
N PRO A 156 3.46 -2.83 10.42
CA PRO A 156 3.19 -2.66 11.85
C PRO A 156 1.81 -2.07 12.18
N ARG A 157 1.13 -1.46 11.23
CA ARG A 157 -0.22 -0.89 11.41
C ARG A 157 -1.31 -1.67 10.65
N GLN A 158 -1.00 -2.88 10.18
CA GLN A 158 -1.93 -3.68 9.40
C GLN A 158 -3.25 -3.92 10.15
N ASP A 159 -3.18 -4.38 11.40
CA ASP A 159 -4.35 -4.64 12.24
C ASP A 159 -5.16 -3.35 12.49
N GLU A 160 -4.48 -2.24 12.75
CA GLU A 160 -5.13 -0.95 12.94
C GLU A 160 -5.95 -0.54 11.70
N PHE A 161 -5.36 -0.68 10.51
CA PHE A 161 -6.05 -0.31 9.27
C PHE A 161 -7.21 -1.25 8.94
N LEU A 162 -7.06 -2.55 9.16
CA LEU A 162 -8.15 -3.51 8.94
C LEU A 162 -9.28 -3.32 9.94
N ALA A 163 -8.96 -3.12 11.23
CA ALA A 163 -9.95 -2.85 12.26
C ALA A 163 -10.68 -1.50 12.02
N GLU A 164 -9.97 -0.47 11.56
CA GLU A 164 -10.57 0.80 11.16
C GLU A 164 -11.52 0.60 9.97
N MET A 165 -11.08 -0.11 8.94
CA MET A 165 -11.91 -0.46 7.77
C MET A 165 -13.17 -1.20 8.20
N ARG A 166 -13.04 -2.20 9.08
CA ARG A 166 -14.17 -2.96 9.60
C ARG A 166 -15.19 -2.07 10.29
N ARG A 167 -14.75 -1.18 11.15
CA ARG A 167 -15.60 -0.24 11.87
C ARG A 167 -16.28 0.76 10.94
N GLU A 168 -15.53 1.38 10.03
CA GLU A 168 -16.04 2.47 9.19
C GLU A 168 -16.94 1.99 8.03
N VAL A 169 -16.79 0.73 7.61
CA VAL A 169 -17.45 0.21 6.41
C VAL A 169 -18.48 -0.89 6.74
N PHE A 170 -18.17 -1.79 7.65
CA PHE A 170 -18.96 -3.01 7.85
C PHE A 170 -19.76 -3.03 9.14
N GLU A 171 -19.46 -2.17 10.12
CA GLU A 171 -20.20 -2.13 11.37
C GLU A 171 -21.70 -1.83 11.12
N GLY A 172 -22.57 -2.65 11.71
CA GLY A 172 -24.02 -2.55 11.51
C GLY A 172 -24.54 -3.10 10.19
N ARG A 173 -23.70 -3.63 9.31
CA ARG A 173 -24.11 -4.33 8.08
C ARG A 173 -24.11 -5.84 8.30
N GLU A 174 -25.00 -6.53 7.62
CA GLU A 174 -25.12 -8.00 7.67
C GLU A 174 -25.04 -8.60 6.27
N GLY A 175 -24.61 -9.87 6.18
CA GLY A 175 -24.63 -10.66 4.95
C GLY A 175 -23.61 -10.24 3.88
N PHE A 176 -22.56 -9.53 4.26
CA PHE A 176 -21.40 -9.22 3.42
C PHE A 176 -20.33 -10.33 3.54
N LEU A 177 -19.35 -10.28 2.64
CA LEU A 177 -18.17 -11.15 2.64
C LEU A 177 -16.91 -10.35 2.34
N THR A 178 -15.88 -10.56 3.15
CA THR A 178 -14.54 -10.02 2.92
C THR A 178 -13.53 -11.15 2.69
N VAL A 179 -12.84 -11.12 1.55
CA VAL A 179 -11.82 -12.10 1.19
C VAL A 179 -10.53 -11.36 0.85
N GLY A 180 -9.51 -11.47 1.70
CA GLY A 180 -8.23 -10.80 1.48
C GLY A 180 -7.25 -11.65 0.70
N GLU A 181 -6.56 -11.05 -0.25
CA GLU A 181 -5.34 -11.59 -0.82
C GLU A 181 -4.15 -11.18 0.06
N ALA A 182 -3.41 -12.17 0.57
CA ALA A 182 -2.45 -11.98 1.65
C ALA A 182 -1.05 -12.47 1.31
N PRO A 183 -0.32 -11.80 0.40
CA PRO A 183 1.08 -12.13 0.18
C PRO A 183 1.92 -11.82 1.42
N GLY A 184 2.91 -12.67 1.71
CA GLY A 184 3.85 -12.48 2.81
C GLY A 184 3.31 -12.78 4.21
N VAL A 185 2.13 -13.38 4.32
CA VAL A 185 1.47 -13.69 5.60
C VAL A 185 1.65 -15.15 5.98
N THR A 186 2.08 -15.42 7.21
CA THR A 186 2.21 -16.77 7.75
C THR A 186 0.83 -17.39 8.10
N ALA A 187 0.76 -18.72 8.18
CA ALA A 187 -0.46 -19.41 8.60
C ALA A 187 -0.96 -18.93 9.97
N GLN A 188 -0.05 -18.71 10.93
CA GLN A 188 -0.41 -18.19 12.25
C GLN A 188 -1.01 -16.79 12.17
N ARG A 189 -0.46 -15.94 11.31
CA ARG A 189 -0.95 -14.58 11.11
C ARG A 189 -2.32 -14.58 10.42
N ASN A 190 -2.54 -15.51 9.49
CA ASN A 190 -3.85 -15.73 8.88
C ASN A 190 -4.92 -16.04 9.93
N GLU A 191 -4.64 -16.95 10.88
CA GLU A 191 -5.58 -17.25 11.97
C GLU A 191 -5.96 -16.00 12.77
N HIS A 192 -5.00 -15.10 13.01
CA HIS A 192 -5.26 -13.85 13.73
C HIS A 192 -6.20 -12.91 12.96
N ILE A 193 -5.90 -12.66 11.68
CA ILE A 193 -6.67 -11.73 10.83
C ILE A 193 -8.10 -12.25 10.60
N THR A 194 -8.27 -13.57 10.51
CA THR A 194 -9.58 -14.20 10.25
C THR A 194 -10.32 -14.66 11.52
N ASP A 195 -9.76 -14.41 12.71
CA ASP A 195 -10.45 -14.67 13.96
C ASP A 195 -11.67 -13.76 14.10
N PRO A 196 -12.89 -14.31 14.22
CA PRO A 196 -14.09 -13.49 14.42
C PRO A 196 -14.02 -12.55 15.63
N GLY A 197 -13.18 -12.86 16.63
CA GLY A 197 -12.96 -12.02 17.80
C GLY A 197 -12.19 -10.71 17.49
N ASN A 198 -11.34 -10.72 16.45
CA ASN A 198 -10.59 -9.55 16.02
C ASN A 198 -11.39 -8.65 15.07
N GLY A 199 -12.38 -9.21 14.35
CA GLY A 199 -13.26 -8.48 13.46
C GLY A 199 -12.57 -7.83 12.27
N GLU A 200 -11.48 -8.41 11.75
CA GLU A 200 -10.73 -7.85 10.61
C GLU A 200 -11.32 -8.33 9.28
N LEU A 201 -11.02 -9.55 8.84
CA LEU A 201 -11.52 -10.12 7.59
C LEU A 201 -12.18 -11.48 7.83
N ASP A 202 -13.13 -11.85 6.96
CA ASP A 202 -13.80 -13.15 7.07
C ASP A 202 -12.93 -14.30 6.54
N MET A 203 -12.11 -14.03 5.51
CA MET A 203 -11.25 -15.01 4.85
C MET A 203 -9.97 -14.38 4.30
N LEU A 204 -8.90 -15.18 4.24
CA LEU A 204 -7.70 -14.88 3.47
C LEU A 204 -7.37 -16.03 2.53
N PHE A 205 -6.79 -15.73 1.38
CA PHE A 205 -6.08 -16.72 0.60
C PHE A 205 -4.58 -16.36 0.54
N LEU A 206 -3.76 -17.41 0.78
CA LEU A 206 -2.32 -17.33 0.88
C LEU A 206 -1.67 -17.89 -0.39
N PHE A 207 -0.50 -17.40 -0.74
CA PHE A 207 0.30 -17.91 -1.84
C PHE A 207 1.46 -18.80 -1.36
N GLU A 208 1.76 -18.75 -0.08
CA GLU A 208 2.82 -19.54 0.54
C GLU A 208 2.28 -20.91 0.97
N HIS A 209 2.89 -21.97 0.45
CA HIS A 209 2.57 -23.37 0.75
C HIS A 209 3.76 -24.07 1.41
#